data_46cef6b62e88d754109a6123029ad8d1
#
_entry.id   46cef6b62e88d754109a6123029ad8d1
#
_cell.length_a   1.000
_cell.length_b   1.000
_cell.length_c   1.000
_cell.angle_alpha   90.00
_cell.angle_beta   90.00
_cell.angle_gamma   90.00
#
_symmetry.space_group_name_H-M   'P 1'
#
loop_
_entity.id
_entity.type
_entity.pdbx_description
1 polymer ?
#
loop_
_entity_poly.entity_id
_entity_poly.type
_entity_poly.pdbx_seq_one_letter_code
_entity_poly.pdbx_strand_id
1 'polypeptide(L)'
;MTIKVLIVDDQAMVRAGFAALLAAQPDIDVVGDAPDGARGVAASRSLHPDVVLMDVRMPEMDGLEAARRLLDPPPGVVHRPKVLMLTTFDVDDYVYEALRAGASGFLLKDAPPADLISAVRVVAAGEALLAPSVTRRLIADFARQRPAPRKDRSLRLKGLTPRETEVLELIARGLSNQEIAASLVLAEQTVKTHIGRVLAKLALRDRAQAVIFAYESGLVKPGEV
;
A
#
# COMPACT_ATOMS: atom_id res chain seq x y z
N MET A 1 8.14 12.28 15.55
CA MET A 1 8.00 10.80 15.62
C MET A 1 8.85 10.25 14.50
N THR A 2 9.80 9.38 14.76
CA THR A 2 10.73 8.86 13.76
C THR A 2 10.12 7.61 13.11
N ILE A 3 10.15 7.52 11.79
CA ILE A 3 9.62 6.39 11.01
C ILE A 3 10.69 5.30 10.97
N LYS A 4 10.40 4.12 11.52
CA LYS A 4 11.28 2.95 11.48
C LYS A 4 11.10 2.19 10.17
N VAL A 5 12.19 2.02 9.41
CA VAL A 5 12.18 1.36 8.10
C VAL A 5 13.05 0.11 8.12
N LEU A 6 12.52 -1.00 7.64
CA LEU A 6 13.26 -2.22 7.31
C LEU A 6 13.37 -2.34 5.79
N ILE A 7 14.57 -2.68 5.28
CA ILE A 7 14.81 -2.84 3.85
C ILE A 7 15.04 -4.32 3.55
N VAL A 8 14.25 -4.88 2.60
CA VAL A 8 14.34 -6.29 2.22
C VAL A 8 14.51 -6.38 0.70
N ASP A 9 15.69 -6.81 0.27
CA ASP A 9 16.10 -6.87 -1.14
C ASP A 9 17.25 -7.87 -1.27
N ASP A 10 17.34 -8.64 -2.34
CA ASP A 10 18.42 -9.62 -2.50
C ASP A 10 19.76 -8.94 -2.90
N GLN A 11 19.71 -7.76 -3.50
CA GLN A 11 20.88 -7.02 -3.97
C GLN A 11 21.48 -6.15 -2.86
N ALA A 12 22.66 -6.52 -2.37
CA ALA A 12 23.34 -5.80 -1.29
C ALA A 12 23.60 -4.32 -1.61
N MET A 13 23.91 -3.99 -2.86
CA MET A 13 24.15 -2.61 -3.30
C MET A 13 22.87 -1.76 -3.21
N VAL A 14 21.72 -2.32 -3.57
CA VAL A 14 20.41 -1.65 -3.47
C VAL A 14 20.07 -1.39 -2.00
N ARG A 15 20.23 -2.41 -1.13
CA ARG A 15 20.00 -2.24 0.31
C ARG A 15 20.87 -1.13 0.90
N ALA A 16 22.18 -1.14 0.60
CA ALA A 16 23.12 -0.13 1.10
C ALA A 16 22.78 1.28 0.57
N GLY A 17 22.40 1.39 -0.71
CA GLY A 17 22.02 2.66 -1.33
C GLY A 17 20.74 3.25 -0.70
N PHE A 18 19.71 2.45 -0.54
CA PHE A 18 18.46 2.90 0.10
C PHE A 18 18.67 3.21 1.59
N ALA A 19 19.47 2.42 2.30
CA ALA A 19 19.80 2.69 3.69
C ALA A 19 20.50 4.04 3.84
N ALA A 20 21.53 4.33 3.05
CA ALA A 20 22.23 5.60 3.08
C ALA A 20 21.31 6.79 2.77
N LEU A 21 20.45 6.64 1.75
CA LEU A 21 19.51 7.68 1.34
C LEU A 21 18.48 8.00 2.43
N LEU A 22 17.90 6.98 3.06
CA LEU A 22 16.88 7.14 4.09
C LEU A 22 17.46 7.58 5.42
N ALA A 23 18.62 7.06 5.83
CA ALA A 23 19.32 7.48 7.05
C ALA A 23 19.78 8.95 7.02
N ALA A 24 19.90 9.56 5.83
CA ALA A 24 20.15 10.99 5.69
C ALA A 24 18.94 11.87 6.06
N GLN A 25 17.77 11.29 6.27
CA GLN A 25 16.55 12.02 6.62
C GLN A 25 16.37 12.08 8.14
N PRO A 26 16.10 13.27 8.74
CA PRO A 26 16.03 13.42 10.20
C PRO A 26 14.82 12.73 10.85
N ASP A 27 13.82 12.36 10.05
CA ASP A 27 12.56 11.75 10.47
C ASP A 27 12.45 10.26 10.13
N ILE A 28 13.50 9.64 9.56
CA ILE A 28 13.52 8.23 9.16
C ILE A 28 14.69 7.52 9.85
N ASP A 29 14.42 6.34 10.41
CA ASP A 29 15.39 5.46 11.04
C ASP A 29 15.39 4.09 10.35
N VAL A 30 16.52 3.72 9.73
CA VAL A 30 16.68 2.41 9.10
C VAL A 30 17.09 1.41 10.17
N VAL A 31 16.12 0.67 10.70
CA VAL A 31 16.30 -0.26 11.83
C VAL A 31 16.95 -1.58 11.46
N GLY A 32 17.09 -1.89 10.16
CA GLY A 32 17.77 -3.09 9.68
C GLY A 32 17.58 -3.32 8.20
N ASP A 33 18.24 -4.37 7.69
CA ASP A 33 18.08 -4.87 6.34
C ASP A 33 18.08 -6.41 6.30
N ALA A 34 17.55 -7.00 5.23
CA ALA A 34 17.53 -8.44 5.01
C ALA A 34 17.70 -8.79 3.52
N PRO A 35 18.39 -9.90 3.19
CA PRO A 35 18.69 -10.28 1.82
C PRO A 35 17.60 -11.16 1.15
N ASP A 36 16.58 -11.57 1.88
CA ASP A 36 15.48 -12.42 1.40
C ASP A 36 14.22 -12.23 2.24
N GLY A 37 13.10 -12.72 1.73
CA GLY A 37 11.80 -12.59 2.39
C GLY A 37 11.70 -13.29 3.74
N ALA A 38 12.35 -14.43 3.91
CA ALA A 38 12.28 -15.21 5.17
C ALA A 38 12.98 -14.46 6.30
N ARG A 39 14.17 -13.93 6.04
CA ARG A 39 14.92 -13.08 6.98
C ARG A 39 14.21 -11.75 7.19
N GLY A 40 13.60 -11.17 6.15
CA GLY A 40 12.78 -9.96 6.23
C GLY A 40 11.60 -10.12 7.20
N VAL A 41 10.87 -11.23 7.12
CA VAL A 41 9.78 -11.55 8.04
C VAL A 41 10.30 -11.71 9.48
N ALA A 42 11.41 -12.42 9.67
CA ALA A 42 12.02 -12.60 11.00
C ALA A 42 12.50 -11.26 11.59
N ALA A 43 13.22 -10.44 10.80
CA ALA A 43 13.69 -9.12 11.20
C ALA A 43 12.52 -8.18 11.54
N SER A 44 11.46 -8.17 10.74
CA SER A 44 10.28 -7.35 11.01
C SER A 44 9.61 -7.66 12.34
N ARG A 45 9.57 -8.96 12.72
CA ARG A 45 9.02 -9.40 14.01
C ARG A 45 9.84 -8.94 15.21
N SER A 46 11.16 -8.82 15.07
CA SER A 46 12.05 -8.42 16.15
C SER A 46 12.24 -6.93 16.26
N LEU A 47 12.29 -6.22 15.11
CA LEU A 47 12.61 -4.79 15.04
C LEU A 47 11.36 -3.89 15.07
N HIS A 48 10.18 -4.45 14.82
CA HIS A 48 8.90 -3.73 14.78
C HIS A 48 8.95 -2.46 13.92
N PRO A 49 9.32 -2.55 12.61
CA PRO A 49 9.36 -1.38 11.72
C PRO A 49 7.96 -0.84 11.43
N ASP A 50 7.84 0.46 11.22
CA ASP A 50 6.59 1.08 10.75
C ASP A 50 6.35 0.76 9.27
N VAL A 51 7.44 0.75 8.48
CA VAL A 51 7.41 0.49 7.02
C VAL A 51 8.46 -0.57 6.67
N VAL A 52 8.07 -1.52 5.83
CA VAL A 52 8.99 -2.47 5.19
C VAL A 52 9.07 -2.13 3.70
N LEU A 53 10.26 -1.79 3.23
CA LEU A 53 10.58 -1.77 1.80
C LEU A 53 10.85 -3.19 1.38
N MET A 54 10.08 -3.74 0.44
CA MET A 54 10.13 -5.15 0.08
C MET A 54 10.32 -5.32 -1.42
N ASP A 55 11.43 -5.89 -1.82
CA ASP A 55 11.59 -6.33 -3.22
C ASP A 55 10.59 -7.44 -3.56
N VAL A 56 10.08 -7.42 -4.79
CA VAL A 56 9.15 -8.45 -5.27
C VAL A 56 9.85 -9.78 -5.51
N ARG A 57 11.00 -9.75 -6.15
CA ARG A 57 11.71 -10.98 -6.57
C ARG A 57 12.96 -11.23 -5.75
N MET A 58 12.90 -12.21 -4.89
CA MET A 58 14.04 -12.64 -4.07
C MET A 58 14.11 -14.17 -4.05
N PRO A 59 15.32 -14.74 -3.84
CA PRO A 59 15.48 -16.16 -3.64
C PRO A 59 14.84 -16.63 -2.33
N GLU A 60 14.68 -17.93 -2.15
CA GLU A 60 14.11 -18.62 -0.99
C GLU A 60 12.63 -18.28 -0.73
N MET A 61 12.34 -17.05 -0.46
CA MET A 61 10.99 -16.51 -0.26
C MET A 61 10.86 -15.19 -0.99
N ASP A 62 9.95 -15.11 -1.96
CA ASP A 62 9.67 -13.88 -2.67
C ASP A 62 8.96 -12.83 -1.80
N GLY A 63 8.95 -11.59 -2.28
CA GLY A 63 8.37 -10.48 -1.53
C GLY A 63 6.85 -10.56 -1.38
N LEU A 64 6.14 -11.24 -2.29
CA LEU A 64 4.69 -11.42 -2.18
C LEU A 64 4.34 -12.36 -1.03
N GLU A 65 5.04 -13.48 -0.95
CA GLU A 65 4.85 -14.43 0.15
C GLU A 65 5.29 -13.81 1.49
N ALA A 66 6.40 -13.07 1.51
CA ALA A 66 6.85 -12.34 2.68
C ALA A 66 5.81 -11.30 3.13
N ALA A 67 5.26 -10.51 2.20
CA ALA A 67 4.20 -9.55 2.49
C ALA A 67 2.96 -10.23 3.07
N ARG A 68 2.49 -11.34 2.49
CA ARG A 68 1.37 -12.12 3.04
C ARG A 68 1.62 -12.51 4.50
N ARG A 69 2.80 -13.03 4.84
CA ARG A 69 3.15 -13.45 6.22
C ARG A 69 3.28 -12.30 7.20
N LEU A 70 3.66 -11.11 6.72
CA LEU A 70 3.72 -9.89 7.55
C LEU A 70 2.32 -9.31 7.80
N LEU A 71 1.44 -9.41 6.82
CA LEU A 71 0.14 -8.75 6.82
C LEU A 71 -0.99 -9.62 7.34
N ASP A 72 -0.83 -10.95 7.28
CA ASP A 72 -1.70 -11.95 7.94
C ASP A 72 -0.86 -12.80 8.90
N PRO A 73 -0.37 -12.21 10.01
CA PRO A 73 0.48 -12.91 10.96
C PRO A 73 -0.32 -13.92 11.78
N PRO A 74 0.34 -14.97 12.32
CA PRO A 74 -0.30 -15.96 13.17
C PRO A 74 -0.90 -15.31 14.44
N PRO A 75 -1.87 -15.98 15.08
CA PRO A 75 -2.48 -15.48 16.32
C PRO A 75 -1.44 -15.12 17.38
N GLY A 76 -1.64 -13.97 18.04
CA GLY A 76 -0.72 -13.46 19.07
C GLY A 76 0.32 -12.44 18.56
N VAL A 77 0.51 -12.30 17.26
CA VAL A 77 1.36 -11.24 16.69
C VAL A 77 0.50 -10.01 16.43
N VAL A 78 0.73 -8.95 17.20
CA VAL A 78 -0.05 -7.71 17.13
C VAL A 78 0.53 -6.74 16.09
N HIS A 79 1.87 -6.73 15.94
CA HIS A 79 2.54 -5.78 15.06
C HIS A 79 2.31 -6.13 13.57
N ARG A 80 1.81 -5.16 12.82
CA ARG A 80 1.59 -5.24 11.38
C ARG A 80 2.23 -4.03 10.71
N PRO A 81 3.42 -4.17 10.11
CA PRO A 81 4.05 -3.08 9.39
C PRO A 81 3.25 -2.73 8.14
N LYS A 82 3.48 -1.56 7.60
CA LYS A 82 3.06 -1.22 6.25
C LYS A 82 4.11 -1.71 5.27
N VAL A 83 3.69 -2.28 4.15
CA VAL A 83 4.61 -2.84 3.16
C VAL A 83 4.55 -1.99 1.89
N LEU A 84 5.69 -1.38 1.53
CA LEU A 84 5.91 -0.72 0.26
C LEU A 84 6.72 -1.67 -0.64
N MET A 85 6.06 -2.17 -1.70
CA MET A 85 6.71 -3.07 -2.64
C MET A 85 7.63 -2.30 -3.57
N LEU A 86 8.82 -2.83 -3.81
CA LEU A 86 9.80 -2.30 -4.76
C LEU A 86 9.92 -3.26 -5.95
N THR A 87 9.95 -2.72 -7.16
CA THR A 87 10.04 -3.55 -8.36
C THR A 87 10.87 -2.89 -9.46
N THR A 88 11.40 -3.69 -10.38
CA THR A 88 11.91 -3.27 -11.67
C THR A 88 10.79 -3.24 -12.71
N PHE A 89 11.00 -2.64 -13.89
CA PHE A 89 10.00 -2.35 -14.94
C PHE A 89 9.13 -3.52 -15.44
N ASP A 90 9.55 -4.77 -15.26
CA ASP A 90 8.95 -5.95 -15.91
C ASP A 90 7.89 -6.72 -15.10
N VAL A 91 7.25 -6.13 -14.10
CA VAL A 91 6.44 -6.90 -13.15
C VAL A 91 4.95 -6.55 -13.25
N ASP A 92 4.37 -6.83 -14.41
CA ASP A 92 2.98 -6.56 -14.72
C ASP A 92 1.98 -7.39 -13.90
N ASP A 93 2.30 -8.64 -13.58
CA ASP A 93 1.37 -9.59 -12.99
C ASP A 93 1.28 -9.53 -11.46
N TYR A 94 2.25 -8.91 -10.79
CA TYR A 94 2.36 -8.95 -9.32
C TYR A 94 1.73 -7.77 -8.56
N VAL A 95 1.44 -6.65 -9.24
CA VAL A 95 0.89 -5.46 -8.59
C VAL A 95 -0.45 -5.76 -7.91
N TYR A 96 -1.35 -6.40 -8.65
CA TYR A 96 -2.67 -6.78 -8.13
C TYR A 96 -2.56 -7.75 -6.94
N GLU A 97 -1.71 -8.79 -7.09
CA GLU A 97 -1.52 -9.78 -6.02
C GLU A 97 -0.91 -9.17 -4.76
N ALA A 98 0.08 -8.28 -4.91
CA ALA A 98 0.71 -7.58 -3.80
C ALA A 98 -0.29 -6.70 -3.04
N LEU A 99 -1.04 -5.89 -3.76
CA LEU A 99 -2.06 -5.03 -3.16
C LEU A 99 -3.19 -5.86 -2.53
N ARG A 100 -3.59 -6.97 -3.15
CA ARG A 100 -4.57 -7.90 -2.59
C ARG A 100 -4.04 -8.61 -1.34
N ALA A 101 -2.75 -8.94 -1.32
CA ALA A 101 -2.08 -9.44 -0.11
C ALA A 101 -2.01 -8.40 1.00
N GLY A 102 -2.24 -7.14 0.66
CA GLY A 102 -2.34 -6.04 1.60
C GLY A 102 -1.18 -5.06 1.57
N ALA A 103 -0.33 -5.06 0.53
CA ALA A 103 0.69 -4.03 0.37
C ALA A 103 0.06 -2.63 0.37
N SER A 104 0.73 -1.69 1.02
CA SER A 104 0.26 -0.30 1.18
C SER A 104 0.68 0.60 0.02
N GLY A 105 1.57 0.13 -0.85
CA GLY A 105 2.03 0.87 -2.02
C GLY A 105 3.00 0.09 -2.89
N PHE A 106 3.32 0.71 -4.01
CA PHE A 106 4.22 0.16 -5.02
C PHE A 106 5.11 1.27 -5.57
N LEU A 107 6.41 1.04 -5.68
CA LEU A 107 7.38 1.98 -6.23
C LEU A 107 8.37 1.25 -7.14
N LEU A 108 8.79 1.91 -8.22
CA LEU A 108 9.86 1.40 -9.08
C LEU A 108 11.22 1.60 -8.41
N LYS A 109 12.13 0.64 -8.51
CA LYS A 109 13.49 0.73 -7.93
C LYS A 109 14.35 1.84 -8.55
N ASP A 110 14.02 2.26 -9.77
CA ASP A 110 14.65 3.36 -10.48
C ASP A 110 13.96 4.71 -10.27
N ALA A 111 12.96 4.77 -9.39
CA ALA A 111 12.33 6.02 -9.02
C ALA A 111 13.35 7.02 -8.44
N PRO A 112 13.18 8.31 -8.70
CA PRO A 112 14.02 9.34 -8.11
C PRO A 112 14.13 9.20 -6.59
N PRO A 113 15.29 9.48 -5.97
CA PRO A 113 15.49 9.42 -4.53
C PRO A 113 14.42 10.17 -3.71
N ALA A 114 14.00 11.33 -4.19
CA ALA A 114 12.96 12.13 -3.54
C ALA A 114 11.61 11.40 -3.48
N ASP A 115 11.29 10.59 -4.50
CA ASP A 115 10.05 9.84 -4.57
C ASP A 115 10.05 8.67 -3.57
N LEU A 116 11.19 7.98 -3.39
CA LEU A 116 11.34 6.95 -2.37
C LEU A 116 11.15 7.52 -0.95
N ILE A 117 11.78 8.66 -0.65
CA ILE A 117 11.64 9.32 0.65
C ILE A 117 10.19 9.75 0.88
N SER A 118 9.55 10.34 -0.13
CA SER A 118 8.14 10.74 -0.07
C SER A 118 7.23 9.53 0.12
N ALA A 119 7.49 8.43 -0.62
CA ALA A 119 6.74 7.19 -0.53
C ALA A 119 6.75 6.59 0.89
N VAL A 120 7.92 6.55 1.52
CA VAL A 120 8.06 6.08 2.92
C VAL A 120 7.19 6.92 3.86
N ARG A 121 7.24 8.25 3.74
CA ARG A 121 6.44 9.16 4.57
C ARG A 121 4.94 8.99 4.36
N VAL A 122 4.50 8.92 3.10
CA VAL A 122 3.10 8.74 2.71
C VAL A 122 2.56 7.41 3.23
N VAL A 123 3.31 6.32 3.02
CA VAL A 123 2.94 4.99 3.50
C VAL A 123 2.91 4.97 5.04
N ALA A 124 3.90 5.55 5.72
CA ALA A 124 3.93 5.65 7.18
C ALA A 124 2.72 6.41 7.75
N ALA A 125 2.23 7.43 7.04
CA ALA A 125 1.03 8.17 7.43
C ALA A 125 -0.28 7.39 7.23
N GLY A 126 -0.24 6.21 6.59
CA GLY A 126 -1.45 5.41 6.25
C GLY A 126 -2.12 5.86 4.96
N GLU A 127 -1.49 6.76 4.24
CA GLU A 127 -1.89 7.13 2.89
C GLU A 127 -1.23 6.12 1.93
N ALA A 128 -1.98 5.55 0.97
CA ALA A 128 -1.38 4.66 -0.02
C ALA A 128 -0.76 5.47 -1.14
N LEU A 129 0.47 5.13 -1.48
CA LEU A 129 1.12 5.65 -2.67
C LEU A 129 0.94 4.65 -3.81
N LEU A 130 -0.01 4.93 -4.67
CA LEU A 130 -0.14 4.28 -5.96
C LEU A 130 0.26 5.32 -7.02
N ALA A 131 1.41 5.13 -7.66
CA ALA A 131 1.75 5.93 -8.82
C ALA A 131 0.61 5.85 -9.86
N PRO A 132 0.31 6.90 -10.63
CA PRO A 132 -0.79 6.87 -11.62
C PRO A 132 -0.68 5.72 -12.63
N SER A 133 0.53 5.30 -12.97
CA SER A 133 0.79 4.10 -13.80
C SER A 133 0.34 2.81 -13.10
N VAL A 134 0.65 2.66 -11.82
CA VAL A 134 0.25 1.51 -11.00
C VAL A 134 -1.26 1.46 -10.81
N THR A 135 -1.90 2.62 -10.57
CA THR A 135 -3.37 2.71 -10.45
C THR A 135 -4.06 2.31 -11.75
N ARG A 136 -3.62 2.83 -12.90
CA ARG A 136 -4.18 2.44 -14.20
C ARG A 136 -4.04 0.94 -14.47
N ARG A 137 -2.91 0.36 -14.05
CA ARG A 137 -2.65 -1.06 -14.21
C ARG A 137 -3.53 -1.91 -13.31
N LEU A 138 -3.67 -1.54 -12.05
CA LEU A 138 -4.58 -2.17 -11.10
C LEU A 138 -6.02 -2.21 -11.67
N ILE A 139 -6.48 -1.11 -12.25
CA ILE A 139 -7.79 -1.02 -12.90
C ILE A 139 -7.88 -1.98 -14.10
N ALA A 140 -6.83 -2.06 -14.93
CA ALA A 140 -6.79 -2.97 -16.07
C ALA A 140 -6.79 -4.46 -15.64
N ASP A 141 -6.12 -4.81 -14.55
CA ASP A 141 -6.11 -6.16 -13.98
C ASP A 141 -7.47 -6.54 -13.39
N PHE A 142 -8.14 -5.61 -12.71
CA PHE A 142 -9.53 -5.81 -12.30
C PHE A 142 -10.47 -6.04 -13.49
N ALA A 143 -10.26 -5.30 -14.59
CA ALA A 143 -11.05 -5.48 -15.81
C ALA A 143 -10.85 -6.87 -16.43
N ARG A 144 -9.63 -7.40 -16.39
CA ARG A 144 -9.29 -8.72 -16.91
C ARG A 144 -9.82 -9.87 -16.04
N GLN A 145 -9.66 -9.77 -14.74
CA GLN A 145 -9.99 -10.86 -13.82
C GLN A 145 -11.49 -10.94 -13.48
N ARG A 146 -12.28 -9.88 -13.72
CA ARG A 146 -13.72 -9.79 -13.40
C ARG A 146 -14.08 -10.58 -12.12
N PRO A 147 -13.51 -10.26 -10.96
CA PRO A 147 -13.91 -10.96 -9.75
C PRO A 147 -15.39 -10.74 -9.50
N ALA A 148 -16.14 -11.83 -9.33
CA ALA A 148 -17.56 -11.71 -8.99
C ALA A 148 -17.71 -10.93 -7.67
N PRO A 149 -18.61 -9.95 -7.57
CA PRO A 149 -18.84 -9.19 -6.34
C PRO A 149 -19.12 -10.14 -5.18
N ARG A 150 -18.32 -10.07 -4.12
CA ARG A 150 -18.57 -10.88 -2.93
C ARG A 150 -19.73 -10.26 -2.16
N LYS A 151 -20.82 -11.01 -1.99
CA LYS A 151 -22.03 -10.57 -1.27
C LYS A 151 -21.75 -9.94 0.10
N ASP A 152 -20.76 -10.45 0.81
CA ASP A 152 -20.32 -9.94 2.10
C ASP A 152 -19.77 -8.50 2.02
N ARG A 153 -19.04 -8.16 0.96
CA ARG A 153 -18.48 -6.82 0.75
C ARG A 153 -19.53 -5.78 0.38
N SER A 154 -20.52 -6.14 -0.42
CA SER A 154 -21.65 -5.23 -0.72
C SER A 154 -22.51 -4.96 0.51
N LEU A 155 -22.59 -5.87 1.47
CA LEU A 155 -23.26 -5.63 2.76
C LEU A 155 -22.48 -4.64 3.63
N ARG A 156 -21.14 -4.67 3.61
CA ARG A 156 -20.31 -3.73 4.36
C ARG A 156 -20.43 -2.29 3.86
N LEU A 157 -20.69 -2.07 2.57
CA LEU A 157 -20.96 -0.74 2.02
C LEU A 157 -22.16 -0.05 2.68
N LYS A 158 -23.17 -0.81 3.15
CA LYS A 158 -24.32 -0.28 3.84
C LYS A 158 -24.00 0.42 5.16
N GLY A 159 -22.80 0.22 5.71
CA GLY A 159 -22.29 0.91 6.90
C GLY A 159 -21.74 2.31 6.64
N LEU A 160 -21.54 2.67 5.37
CA LEU A 160 -21.05 3.98 4.98
C LEU A 160 -22.21 4.98 4.84
N THR A 161 -21.95 6.25 5.16
CA THR A 161 -22.83 7.36 4.80
C THR A 161 -22.71 7.65 3.29
N PRO A 162 -23.70 8.34 2.67
CA PRO A 162 -23.60 8.75 1.27
C PRO A 162 -22.30 9.48 0.96
N ARG A 163 -21.84 10.37 1.85
CA ARG A 163 -20.62 11.15 1.68
C ARG A 163 -19.35 10.28 1.76
N GLU A 164 -19.34 9.30 2.64
CA GLU A 164 -18.24 8.34 2.74
C GLU A 164 -18.17 7.42 1.50
N THR A 165 -19.32 7.08 0.92
CA THR A 165 -19.40 6.31 -0.33
C THR A 165 -18.85 7.12 -1.50
N GLU A 166 -19.25 8.38 -1.66
CA GLU A 166 -18.70 9.29 -2.68
C GLU A 166 -17.17 9.41 -2.56
N VAL A 167 -16.67 9.60 -1.33
CA VAL A 167 -15.22 9.68 -1.10
C VAL A 167 -14.55 8.37 -1.50
N LEU A 168 -15.13 7.21 -1.18
CA LEU A 168 -14.58 5.90 -1.56
C LEU A 168 -14.56 5.70 -3.08
N GLU A 169 -15.60 6.15 -3.79
CA GLU A 169 -15.63 6.11 -5.26
C GLU A 169 -14.54 6.97 -5.89
N LEU A 170 -14.34 8.18 -5.39
CA LEU A 170 -13.29 9.09 -5.89
C LEU A 170 -11.88 8.56 -5.58
N ILE A 171 -11.69 7.92 -4.43
CA ILE A 171 -10.47 7.18 -4.10
C ILE A 171 -10.22 6.08 -5.14
N ALA A 172 -11.23 5.28 -5.45
CA ALA A 172 -11.13 4.17 -6.40
C ALA A 172 -10.84 4.64 -7.83
N ARG A 173 -11.26 5.85 -8.18
CA ARG A 173 -10.91 6.51 -9.47
C ARG A 173 -9.50 7.11 -9.48
N GLY A 174 -8.75 7.00 -8.37
CA GLY A 174 -7.36 7.44 -8.29
C GLY A 174 -7.14 8.92 -7.95
N LEU A 175 -8.18 9.67 -7.56
CA LEU A 175 -8.05 11.08 -7.22
C LEU A 175 -7.25 11.26 -5.93
N SER A 176 -6.37 12.26 -5.88
CA SER A 176 -5.67 12.71 -4.66
C SER A 176 -6.64 13.36 -3.66
N ASN A 177 -6.22 13.56 -2.42
CA ASN A 177 -7.04 14.24 -1.42
C ASN A 177 -7.39 15.68 -1.84
N GLN A 178 -6.48 16.37 -2.52
CA GLN A 178 -6.71 17.70 -3.06
C GLN A 178 -7.76 17.70 -4.18
N GLU A 179 -7.69 16.73 -5.11
CA GLU A 179 -8.67 16.61 -6.20
C GLU A 179 -10.04 16.21 -5.66
N ILE A 180 -10.11 15.32 -4.66
CA ILE A 180 -11.35 14.97 -3.97
C ILE A 180 -11.93 16.21 -3.27
N ALA A 181 -11.10 16.99 -2.59
CA ALA A 181 -11.51 18.21 -1.91
C ALA A 181 -12.10 19.23 -2.91
N ALA A 182 -11.44 19.42 -4.05
CA ALA A 182 -11.93 20.28 -5.13
C ALA A 182 -13.26 19.78 -5.71
N SER A 183 -13.36 18.47 -6.02
CA SER A 183 -14.57 17.84 -6.57
C SER A 183 -15.77 17.94 -5.65
N LEU A 184 -15.56 17.80 -4.34
CA LEU A 184 -16.62 17.77 -3.34
C LEU A 184 -16.85 19.12 -2.64
N VAL A 185 -16.10 20.16 -3.04
CA VAL A 185 -16.13 21.51 -2.43
C VAL A 185 -15.92 21.44 -0.90
N LEU A 186 -14.84 20.76 -0.52
CA LEU A 186 -14.45 20.57 0.88
C LEU A 186 -13.02 21.05 1.14
N ALA A 187 -12.67 21.24 2.42
CA ALA A 187 -11.28 21.38 2.81
C ALA A 187 -10.58 20.00 2.77
N GLU A 188 -9.31 19.96 2.40
CA GLU A 188 -8.52 18.71 2.33
C GLU A 188 -8.52 17.96 3.68
N GLN A 189 -8.45 18.69 4.80
CA GLN A 189 -8.51 18.09 6.13
C GLN A 189 -9.86 17.37 6.40
N THR A 190 -10.95 17.87 5.83
CA THR A 190 -12.27 17.21 5.91
C THR A 190 -12.27 15.92 5.11
N VAL A 191 -11.65 15.92 3.92
CA VAL A 191 -11.46 14.71 3.10
C VAL A 191 -10.65 13.66 3.86
N LYS A 192 -9.52 14.04 4.48
CA LYS A 192 -8.71 13.14 5.33
C LYS A 192 -9.55 12.51 6.46
N THR A 193 -10.45 13.30 7.08
CA THR A 193 -11.36 12.80 8.10
C THR A 193 -12.35 11.77 7.54
N HIS A 194 -12.94 12.02 6.37
CA HIS A 194 -13.84 11.06 5.72
C HIS A 194 -13.09 9.77 5.35
N ILE A 195 -11.89 9.88 4.79
CA ILE A 195 -11.06 8.71 4.46
C ILE A 195 -10.80 7.88 5.73
N GLY A 196 -10.36 8.49 6.81
CA GLY A 196 -10.13 7.79 8.08
C GLY A 196 -11.38 7.05 8.58
N ARG A 197 -12.57 7.66 8.47
CA ARG A 197 -13.85 7.01 8.83
C ARG A 197 -14.19 5.85 7.91
N VAL A 198 -13.98 5.99 6.60
CA VAL A 198 -14.18 4.90 5.62
C VAL A 198 -13.28 3.72 5.96
N LEU A 199 -11.98 3.97 6.16
CA LEU A 199 -11.02 2.92 6.50
C LEU A 199 -11.40 2.21 7.81
N ALA A 200 -11.76 2.95 8.84
CA ALA A 200 -12.18 2.39 10.13
C ALA A 200 -13.47 1.54 10.02
N LYS A 201 -14.51 2.06 9.35
CA LYS A 201 -15.79 1.35 9.18
C LYS A 201 -15.66 0.07 8.35
N LEU A 202 -14.80 0.08 7.34
CA LEU A 202 -14.55 -1.07 6.48
C LEU A 202 -13.44 -1.99 7.00
N ALA A 203 -12.81 -1.64 8.15
CA ALA A 203 -11.65 -2.33 8.70
C ALA A 203 -10.51 -2.49 7.66
N LEU A 204 -10.23 -1.41 6.92
CA LEU A 204 -9.16 -1.32 5.94
C LEU A 204 -7.96 -0.59 6.55
N ARG A 205 -6.75 -1.00 6.17
CA ARG A 205 -5.53 -0.44 6.77
C ARG A 205 -5.08 0.86 6.15
N ASP A 206 -5.32 1.00 4.85
CA ASP A 206 -4.82 2.12 4.06
C ASP A 206 -5.68 2.35 2.80
N ARG A 207 -5.32 3.39 2.05
CA ARG A 207 -6.00 3.80 0.83
C ARG A 207 -5.94 2.75 -0.29
N ALA A 208 -4.85 1.97 -0.40
CA ALA A 208 -4.74 0.92 -1.43
C ALA A 208 -5.80 -0.16 -1.21
N GLN A 209 -6.01 -0.54 0.05
CA GLN A 209 -7.08 -1.47 0.42
C GLN A 209 -8.47 -0.90 0.14
N ALA A 210 -8.65 0.42 0.25
CA ALA A 210 -9.91 1.06 -0.11
C ALA A 210 -10.19 0.97 -1.62
N VAL A 211 -9.17 1.17 -2.47
CA VAL A 211 -9.29 0.98 -3.92
C VAL A 211 -9.71 -0.46 -4.24
N ILE A 212 -8.98 -1.46 -3.73
CA ILE A 212 -9.29 -2.88 -3.96
C ILE A 212 -10.71 -3.20 -3.50
N PHE A 213 -11.09 -2.76 -2.30
CA PHE A 213 -12.41 -2.99 -1.75
C PHE A 213 -13.52 -2.41 -2.64
N ALA A 214 -13.35 -1.18 -3.17
CA ALA A 214 -14.34 -0.54 -4.03
C ALA A 214 -14.59 -1.33 -5.32
N TYR A 215 -13.52 -1.84 -5.96
CA TYR A 215 -13.64 -2.70 -7.14
C TYR A 215 -14.24 -4.08 -6.81
N GLU A 216 -13.76 -4.76 -5.77
CA GLU A 216 -14.24 -6.09 -5.38
C GLU A 216 -15.68 -6.08 -4.82
N SER A 217 -16.15 -4.95 -4.29
CA SER A 217 -17.55 -4.79 -3.87
C SER A 217 -18.50 -4.45 -5.02
N GLY A 218 -17.94 -4.10 -6.19
CA GLY A 218 -18.71 -3.65 -7.34
C GLY A 218 -19.21 -2.20 -7.24
N LEU A 219 -18.68 -1.41 -6.29
CA LEU A 219 -19.00 0.01 -6.15
C LEU A 219 -18.52 0.80 -7.38
N VAL A 220 -17.36 0.43 -7.90
CA VAL A 220 -16.76 0.99 -9.11
C VAL A 220 -16.47 -0.14 -10.08
N LYS A 221 -16.72 0.08 -11.38
CA LYS A 221 -16.37 -0.86 -12.42
C LYS A 221 -15.24 -0.34 -13.28
N PRO A 222 -14.32 -1.21 -13.74
CA PRO A 222 -13.29 -0.81 -14.68
C PRO A 222 -13.91 -0.25 -15.97
N GLY A 223 -13.44 0.94 -16.40
CA GLY A 223 -13.92 1.58 -17.62
C GLY A 223 -15.11 2.52 -17.46
N GLU A 224 -15.73 2.62 -16.28
CA GLU A 224 -16.69 3.68 -15.95
C GLU A 224 -15.90 4.89 -15.40
N VAL A 225 -15.41 5.78 -16.29
CA VAL A 225 -14.77 7.06 -15.95
C VAL A 225 -15.70 8.20 -16.35
#